data_a78f0297c3301e3705ba7c80e2b1aed9
#
_entry.id   a78f0297c3301e3705ba7c80e2b1aed9
#
_cell.length_a   1.000
_cell.length_b   1.000
_cell.length_c   1.000
_cell.angle_alpha   90.00
_cell.angle_beta   90.00
_cell.angle_gamma   90.00
#
_symmetry.space_group_name_H-M   'P 1'
#
loop_
_entity.id
_entity.type
_entity.pdbx_description
1 polymer ?
#
loop_
_entity_poly.entity_id
_entity_poly.type
_entity_poly.pdbx_seq_one_letter_code
_entity_poly.pdbx_strand_id
1 'polypeptide(L)'
;MKVLVTGGAGFIGSHLVDELLAGGHAVTVLDDLSSGSMANLKNHVSNPSFRFIRGDVRDAKAVERAMADIDAVIHEAAMVSVPRSIKDPELASSVNVGGTLSMLKASLNRGVERFVYSSSCAVYGEQEKLPIPEDAPPKPLSPYASSKLMAEENCRKFFEREGLETVCLRYFNVYGPRQSGGEYAGVMIKFLERLRANQPPIIYGDGEQTRDFVYVSDVVRATLLALERGGAAGEVINIGTGRETSINRLCEVFLRVSTKGHLKPVHEPGRHGDILHSLADISRARKVLDYEPRVTLEEGIKRLFEHAGD
;
A
#
# COMPACT_ATOMS: atom_id res chain seq x y z
N MET A 1 16.21 -3.22 -15.67
CA MET A 1 15.22 -2.19 -16.08
C MET A 1 15.50 -0.89 -15.33
N LYS A 2 15.07 0.24 -15.89
CA LYS A 2 15.02 1.54 -15.24
C LYS A 2 13.58 1.76 -14.73
N VAL A 3 13.40 1.72 -13.43
CA VAL A 3 12.06 1.76 -12.81
C VAL A 3 11.84 3.09 -12.09
N LEU A 4 10.71 3.75 -12.36
CA LEU A 4 10.26 4.89 -11.59
C LEU A 4 9.33 4.41 -10.46
N VAL A 5 9.67 4.77 -9.22
CA VAL A 5 8.79 4.58 -8.05
C VAL A 5 8.30 5.94 -7.58
N THR A 6 7.03 6.25 -7.80
CA THR A 6 6.44 7.46 -7.21
C THR A 6 6.03 7.16 -5.77
N GLY A 7 6.15 8.11 -4.85
CA GLY A 7 5.95 7.83 -3.42
C GLY A 7 7.03 6.92 -2.82
N GLY A 8 8.21 6.86 -3.47
CA GLY A 8 9.30 5.95 -3.09
C GLY A 8 9.97 6.26 -1.76
N ALA A 9 9.77 7.45 -1.18
CA ALA A 9 10.22 7.79 0.17
C ALA A 9 9.18 7.40 1.26
N GLY A 10 8.01 6.91 0.87
CA GLY A 10 6.95 6.45 1.76
C GLY A 10 7.21 5.05 2.35
N PHE A 11 6.20 4.53 3.04
CA PHE A 11 6.24 3.21 3.69
C PHE A 11 6.51 2.08 2.67
N ILE A 12 5.54 1.75 1.82
CA ILE A 12 5.67 0.64 0.85
C ILE A 12 6.72 0.98 -0.20
N GLY A 13 6.70 2.21 -0.74
CA GLY A 13 7.60 2.65 -1.79
C GLY A 13 9.09 2.50 -1.44
N SER A 14 9.48 2.78 -0.20
CA SER A 14 10.88 2.63 0.22
C SER A 14 11.36 1.18 0.29
N HIS A 15 10.48 0.24 0.63
CA HIS A 15 10.79 -1.19 0.55
C HIS A 15 10.87 -1.69 -0.91
N LEU A 16 10.04 -1.13 -1.81
CA LEU A 16 10.17 -1.39 -3.26
C LEU A 16 11.52 -0.90 -3.80
N VAL A 17 11.97 0.29 -3.38
CA VAL A 17 13.28 0.83 -3.75
C VAL A 17 14.41 -0.10 -3.28
N ASP A 18 14.34 -0.60 -2.04
CA ASP A 18 15.33 -1.54 -1.50
C ASP A 18 15.44 -2.80 -2.38
N GLU A 19 14.32 -3.45 -2.67
CA GLU A 19 14.30 -4.72 -3.43
C GLU A 19 14.66 -4.53 -4.90
N LEU A 20 14.21 -3.44 -5.54
CA LEU A 20 14.56 -3.13 -6.93
C LEU A 20 16.06 -2.90 -7.08
N LEU A 21 16.70 -2.14 -6.20
CA LEU A 21 18.14 -1.89 -6.23
C LEU A 21 18.93 -3.17 -5.92
N ALA A 22 18.46 -3.98 -4.97
CA ALA A 22 19.05 -5.29 -4.66
C ALA A 22 18.93 -6.26 -5.85
N GLY A 23 17.85 -6.17 -6.63
CA GLY A 23 17.65 -6.90 -7.89
C GLY A 23 18.44 -6.37 -9.08
N GLY A 24 19.30 -5.35 -8.90
CA GLY A 24 20.14 -4.78 -9.97
C GLY A 24 19.43 -3.84 -10.93
N HIS A 25 18.25 -3.34 -10.57
CA HIS A 25 17.52 -2.33 -11.35
C HIS A 25 18.09 -0.93 -11.09
N ALA A 26 17.96 -0.03 -12.06
CA ALA A 26 18.15 1.40 -11.82
C ALA A 26 16.81 2.00 -11.36
N VAL A 27 16.83 2.74 -10.26
CA VAL A 27 15.60 3.27 -9.63
C VAL A 27 15.62 4.78 -9.59
N THR A 28 14.58 5.39 -10.18
CA THR A 28 14.25 6.80 -9.97
C THR A 28 13.08 6.90 -8.99
N VAL A 29 13.19 7.75 -7.99
CA VAL A 29 12.10 8.06 -7.05
C VAL A 29 11.58 9.47 -7.33
N LEU A 30 10.26 9.61 -7.45
CA LEU A 30 9.55 10.90 -7.43
C LEU A 30 8.70 10.96 -6.16
N ASP A 31 9.01 11.89 -5.25
CA ASP A 31 8.30 12.04 -3.97
C ASP A 31 8.35 13.52 -3.53
N ASP A 32 7.24 14.04 -3.03
CA ASP A 32 7.14 15.41 -2.53
C ASP A 32 7.53 15.54 -1.05
N LEU A 33 7.73 14.40 -0.37
CA LEU A 33 8.01 14.26 1.06
C LEU A 33 6.87 14.77 1.97
N SER A 34 5.63 14.80 1.47
CA SER A 34 4.45 15.20 2.27
C SER A 34 4.11 14.17 3.36
N SER A 35 4.44 12.90 3.14
CA SER A 35 4.29 11.80 4.10
C SER A 35 5.51 10.87 4.15
N GLY A 36 6.31 10.86 3.10
CA GLY A 36 7.57 10.14 3.02
C GLY A 36 8.72 10.82 3.75
N SER A 37 9.84 10.11 3.91
CA SER A 37 11.06 10.63 4.54
C SER A 37 12.30 10.17 3.81
N MET A 38 13.26 11.09 3.60
CA MET A 38 14.59 10.74 3.07
C MET A 38 15.36 9.76 3.97
N ALA A 39 15.02 9.69 5.25
CA ALA A 39 15.57 8.69 6.16
C ALA A 39 15.32 7.26 5.69
N ASN A 40 14.19 7.00 5.04
CA ASN A 40 13.86 5.69 4.47
C ASN A 40 14.75 5.29 3.30
N LEU A 41 15.40 6.26 2.64
CA LEU A 41 16.24 6.08 1.45
C LEU A 41 17.73 6.34 1.72
N LYS A 42 18.11 6.61 2.97
CA LYS A 42 19.47 7.03 3.35
C LYS A 42 20.59 6.10 2.84
N ASN A 43 20.31 4.80 2.80
CA ASN A 43 21.28 3.78 2.37
C ASN A 43 21.54 3.77 0.86
N HIS A 44 20.71 4.48 0.07
CA HIS A 44 20.78 4.47 -1.39
C HIS A 44 21.34 5.77 -1.99
N VAL A 45 21.51 6.83 -1.19
CA VAL A 45 21.91 8.16 -1.68
C VAL A 45 23.23 8.15 -2.46
N SER A 46 24.16 7.27 -2.11
CA SER A 46 25.45 7.09 -2.82
C SER A 46 25.43 6.01 -3.90
N ASN A 47 24.31 5.31 -4.11
CA ASN A 47 24.21 4.27 -5.12
C ASN A 47 24.08 4.90 -6.52
N PRO A 48 24.98 4.60 -7.49
CA PRO A 48 24.93 5.18 -8.83
C PRO A 48 23.67 4.78 -9.63
N SER A 49 23.01 3.68 -9.26
CA SER A 49 21.75 3.24 -9.85
C SER A 49 20.50 3.88 -9.17
N PHE A 50 20.69 4.76 -8.20
CA PHE A 50 19.61 5.44 -7.50
C PHE A 50 19.56 6.93 -7.83
N ARG A 51 18.37 7.43 -8.14
CA ARG A 51 18.11 8.86 -8.36
C ARG A 51 16.87 9.30 -7.59
N PHE A 52 16.98 10.38 -6.83
CA PHE A 52 15.86 11.00 -6.15
C PHE A 52 15.48 12.33 -6.80
N ILE A 53 14.18 12.52 -7.06
CA ILE A 53 13.60 13.76 -7.55
C ILE A 53 12.53 14.20 -6.56
N ARG A 54 12.77 15.34 -5.90
CA ARG A 54 11.73 15.97 -5.09
C ARG A 54 10.71 16.64 -6.00
N GLY A 55 9.45 16.22 -5.91
CA GLY A 55 8.37 16.77 -6.72
C GLY A 55 7.04 16.10 -6.53
N ASP A 56 5.98 16.81 -6.88
CA ASP A 56 4.61 16.33 -6.84
C ASP A 56 4.25 15.65 -8.18
N VAL A 57 3.50 14.56 -8.15
CA VAL A 57 3.00 13.85 -9.34
C VAL A 57 2.02 14.68 -10.18
N ARG A 58 1.56 15.80 -9.65
CA ARG A 58 0.72 16.80 -10.35
C ARG A 58 1.55 17.88 -11.08
N ASP A 59 2.84 18.01 -10.75
CA ASP A 59 3.74 18.96 -11.40
C ASP A 59 4.32 18.35 -12.68
N ALA A 60 3.87 18.86 -13.83
CA ALA A 60 4.29 18.35 -15.14
C ALA A 60 5.82 18.40 -15.34
N LYS A 61 6.52 19.41 -14.80
CA LYS A 61 7.99 19.51 -14.92
C LYS A 61 8.70 18.46 -14.05
N ALA A 62 8.18 18.18 -12.86
CA ALA A 62 8.72 17.13 -12.00
C ALA A 62 8.51 15.75 -12.62
N VAL A 63 7.30 15.49 -13.14
CA VAL A 63 6.94 14.26 -13.84
C VAL A 63 7.84 14.07 -15.08
N GLU A 64 7.99 15.08 -15.92
CA GLU A 64 8.84 15.00 -17.12
C GLU A 64 10.29 14.64 -16.79
N ARG A 65 10.86 15.25 -15.74
CA ARG A 65 12.22 14.93 -15.27
C ARG A 65 12.32 13.50 -14.71
N ALA A 66 11.27 13.02 -14.04
CA ALA A 66 11.24 11.69 -13.45
C ALA A 66 11.10 10.61 -14.51
N MET A 67 10.39 10.88 -15.59
CA MET A 67 10.12 9.95 -16.70
C MET A 67 11.26 9.82 -17.72
N ALA A 68 12.38 10.51 -17.51
CA ALA A 68 13.54 10.38 -18.42
C ALA A 68 14.13 8.98 -18.34
N ASP A 69 14.16 8.26 -19.48
CA ASP A 69 14.74 6.92 -19.62
C ASP A 69 14.11 5.86 -18.70
N ILE A 70 12.80 5.83 -18.52
CA ILE A 70 12.08 4.88 -17.68
C ILE A 70 11.45 3.78 -18.53
N ASP A 71 11.73 2.52 -18.17
CA ASP A 71 11.13 1.34 -18.79
C ASP A 71 9.77 0.99 -18.14
N ALA A 72 9.67 1.16 -16.82
CA ALA A 72 8.46 0.79 -16.06
C ALA A 72 8.19 1.74 -14.89
N VAL A 73 6.92 1.84 -14.48
CA VAL A 73 6.46 2.68 -13.38
C VAL A 73 5.75 1.86 -12.32
N ILE A 74 6.12 2.07 -11.04
CA ILE A 74 5.36 1.65 -9.87
C ILE A 74 4.81 2.90 -9.21
N HIS A 75 3.49 3.05 -9.22
CA HIS A 75 2.81 4.26 -8.76
C HIS A 75 2.22 4.08 -7.37
N GLU A 76 3.02 4.44 -6.32
CA GLU A 76 2.65 4.41 -4.90
C GLU A 76 2.22 5.78 -4.37
N ALA A 77 2.57 6.88 -5.04
CA ALA A 77 2.23 8.23 -4.59
C ALA A 77 0.73 8.42 -4.46
N ALA A 78 0.27 8.69 -3.25
CA ALA A 78 -1.14 8.91 -2.95
C ALA A 78 -1.33 9.64 -1.62
N MET A 79 -2.44 10.33 -1.48
CA MET A 79 -2.98 10.75 -0.19
C MET A 79 -3.78 9.56 0.39
N VAL A 80 -3.20 8.86 1.40
CA VAL A 80 -3.72 7.56 1.89
C VAL A 80 -4.63 7.65 3.11
N SER A 81 -4.69 8.80 3.81
CA SER A 81 -5.45 8.96 5.05
C SER A 81 -6.94 9.12 4.78
N VAL A 82 -7.76 8.11 5.16
CA VAL A 82 -9.22 8.19 5.07
C VAL A 82 -9.78 9.41 5.84
N PRO A 83 -9.41 9.67 7.12
CA PRO A 83 -9.91 10.86 7.81
C PRO A 83 -9.50 12.18 7.14
N ARG A 84 -8.29 12.27 6.61
CA ARG A 84 -7.85 13.46 5.86
C ARG A 84 -8.63 13.62 4.56
N SER A 85 -8.96 12.52 3.87
CA SER A 85 -9.76 12.57 2.65
C SER A 85 -11.20 13.06 2.87
N ILE A 86 -11.75 12.82 4.07
CA ILE A 86 -13.05 13.36 4.45
C ILE A 86 -12.95 14.87 4.72
N LYS A 87 -11.86 15.32 5.34
CA LYS A 87 -11.61 16.74 5.61
C LYS A 87 -11.30 17.54 4.34
N ASP A 88 -10.60 16.92 3.40
CA ASP A 88 -10.13 17.54 2.15
C ASP A 88 -10.31 16.57 0.96
N PRO A 89 -11.55 16.40 0.47
CA PRO A 89 -11.83 15.49 -0.64
C PRO A 89 -11.26 15.99 -1.98
N GLU A 90 -11.08 17.29 -2.15
CA GLU A 90 -10.50 17.87 -3.35
C GLU A 90 -9.03 17.52 -3.46
N LEU A 91 -8.27 17.61 -2.37
CA LEU A 91 -6.88 17.18 -2.33
C LEU A 91 -6.76 15.68 -2.63
N ALA A 92 -7.65 14.85 -2.04
CA ALA A 92 -7.66 13.41 -2.32
C ALA A 92 -7.86 13.12 -3.81
N SER A 93 -8.84 13.77 -4.43
CA SER A 93 -9.11 13.64 -5.86
C SER A 93 -7.96 14.19 -6.72
N SER A 94 -7.46 15.36 -6.39
CA SER A 94 -6.36 16.00 -7.13
C SER A 94 -5.10 15.14 -7.15
N VAL A 95 -4.68 14.62 -5.98
CA VAL A 95 -3.48 13.79 -5.87
C VAL A 95 -3.72 12.40 -6.47
N ASN A 96 -4.77 11.69 -6.00
CA ASN A 96 -4.94 10.28 -6.34
C ASN A 96 -5.47 10.06 -7.76
N VAL A 97 -6.37 10.92 -8.24
CA VAL A 97 -6.92 10.80 -9.61
C VAL A 97 -6.11 11.65 -10.59
N GLY A 98 -5.92 12.93 -10.29
CA GLY A 98 -5.18 13.85 -11.16
C GLY A 98 -3.72 13.45 -11.31
N GLY A 99 -3.05 13.12 -10.20
CA GLY A 99 -1.67 12.64 -10.19
C GLY A 99 -1.50 11.34 -10.98
N THR A 100 -2.38 10.35 -10.75
CA THR A 100 -2.35 9.09 -11.52
C THR A 100 -2.57 9.33 -13.01
N LEU A 101 -3.51 10.20 -13.40
CA LEU A 101 -3.75 10.53 -14.80
C LEU A 101 -2.53 11.24 -15.44
N SER A 102 -1.85 12.11 -14.70
CA SER A 102 -0.60 12.74 -15.13
C SER A 102 0.48 11.69 -15.41
N MET A 103 0.65 10.74 -14.49
CA MET A 103 1.64 9.66 -14.62
C MET A 103 1.31 8.71 -15.78
N LEU A 104 0.05 8.32 -15.98
CA LEU A 104 -0.39 7.49 -17.10
C LEU A 104 -0.12 8.15 -18.46
N LYS A 105 -0.46 9.44 -18.61
CA LYS A 105 -0.17 10.21 -19.83
C LYS A 105 1.33 10.30 -20.11
N ALA A 106 2.12 10.58 -19.07
CA ALA A 106 3.57 10.66 -19.21
C ALA A 106 4.18 9.29 -19.57
N SER A 107 3.66 8.20 -19.00
CA SER A 107 4.08 6.83 -19.30
C SER A 107 3.80 6.48 -20.76
N LEU A 108 2.59 6.77 -21.25
CA LEU A 108 2.23 6.55 -22.66
C LEU A 108 3.12 7.34 -23.60
N ASN A 109 3.33 8.63 -23.34
CA ASN A 109 4.14 9.53 -24.19
C ASN A 109 5.62 9.13 -24.23
N ARG A 110 6.12 8.43 -23.21
CA ARG A 110 7.53 7.98 -23.11
C ARG A 110 7.72 6.52 -23.50
N GLY A 111 6.65 5.82 -23.89
CA GLY A 111 6.73 4.42 -24.30
C GLY A 111 7.06 3.48 -23.15
N VAL A 112 6.59 3.79 -21.94
CA VAL A 112 6.72 2.89 -20.77
C VAL A 112 6.02 1.58 -21.07
N GLU A 113 6.69 0.46 -20.82
CA GLU A 113 6.17 -0.88 -21.11
C GLU A 113 5.13 -1.32 -20.06
N ARG A 114 5.38 -1.04 -18.76
CA ARG A 114 4.54 -1.51 -17.65
C ARG A 114 4.26 -0.41 -16.63
N PHE A 115 2.99 -0.29 -16.23
CA PHE A 115 2.54 0.63 -15.17
C PHE A 115 1.81 -0.16 -14.08
N VAL A 116 2.43 -0.31 -12.90
CA VAL A 116 1.82 -0.95 -11.74
C VAL A 116 1.21 0.12 -10.83
N TYR A 117 -0.09 0.05 -10.59
CA TYR A 117 -0.85 0.97 -9.76
C TYR A 117 -1.20 0.35 -8.41
N SER A 118 -0.85 1.03 -7.33
CA SER A 118 -1.19 0.64 -5.98
C SER A 118 -2.58 1.14 -5.60
N SER A 119 -3.56 0.26 -5.75
CA SER A 119 -4.92 0.47 -5.31
C SER A 119 -5.13 -0.01 -3.86
N SER A 120 -6.36 -0.19 -3.42
CA SER A 120 -6.70 -0.51 -2.04
C SER A 120 -7.97 -1.36 -1.96
N CYS A 121 -8.04 -2.28 -0.99
CA CYS A 121 -9.27 -2.98 -0.63
C CYS A 121 -10.40 -2.03 -0.18
N ALA A 122 -10.08 -0.79 0.17
CA ALA A 122 -11.08 0.22 0.55
C ALA A 122 -12.11 0.49 -0.56
N VAL A 123 -11.80 0.19 -1.83
CA VAL A 123 -12.73 0.31 -2.96
C VAL A 123 -13.96 -0.59 -2.82
N TYR A 124 -13.83 -1.69 -2.09
CA TYR A 124 -14.92 -2.64 -1.88
C TYR A 124 -16.00 -2.13 -0.91
N GLY A 125 -15.61 -1.33 0.11
CA GLY A 125 -16.50 -1.01 1.22
C GLY A 125 -16.91 -2.27 1.98
N GLU A 126 -18.12 -2.28 2.51
CA GLU A 126 -18.68 -3.47 3.19
C GLU A 126 -19.19 -4.47 2.16
N GLN A 127 -18.78 -5.73 2.28
CA GLN A 127 -19.19 -6.83 1.42
C GLN A 127 -19.82 -7.96 2.24
N GLU A 128 -20.92 -8.52 1.74
CA GLU A 128 -21.62 -9.63 2.40
C GLU A 128 -20.91 -10.97 2.18
N LYS A 129 -20.26 -11.12 1.01
CA LYS A 129 -19.57 -12.36 0.64
C LYS A 129 -18.08 -12.26 0.92
N LEU A 130 -17.56 -13.23 1.68
CA LEU A 130 -16.15 -13.39 1.97
C LEU A 130 -15.66 -14.78 1.57
N PRO A 131 -14.41 -14.94 1.15
CA PRO A 131 -13.45 -13.88 0.84
C PRO A 131 -13.90 -13.01 -0.34
N ILE A 132 -13.44 -11.74 -0.41
CA ILE A 132 -13.84 -10.75 -1.41
C ILE A 132 -13.09 -11.01 -2.72
N PRO A 133 -13.75 -11.42 -3.80
CA PRO A 133 -13.13 -11.56 -5.11
C PRO A 133 -13.00 -10.20 -5.82
N GLU A 134 -12.14 -10.12 -6.85
CA GLU A 134 -11.89 -8.86 -7.58
C GLU A 134 -13.09 -8.36 -8.40
N ASP A 135 -14.02 -9.24 -8.75
CA ASP A 135 -15.28 -8.91 -9.45
C ASP A 135 -16.42 -8.49 -8.50
N ALA A 136 -16.19 -8.50 -7.18
CA ALA A 136 -17.14 -7.95 -6.23
C ALA A 136 -17.45 -6.48 -6.56
N PRO A 137 -18.74 -6.07 -6.58
CA PRO A 137 -19.11 -4.71 -6.93
C PRO A 137 -18.50 -3.71 -5.94
N PRO A 138 -17.76 -2.70 -6.41
CA PRO A 138 -17.16 -1.71 -5.52
C PRO A 138 -18.23 -0.84 -4.88
N LYS A 139 -18.08 -0.58 -3.57
CA LYS A 139 -18.95 0.26 -2.75
C LYS A 139 -18.11 1.21 -1.89
N PRO A 140 -17.36 2.17 -2.48
CA PRO A 140 -16.42 3.01 -1.74
C PRO A 140 -17.15 3.87 -0.70
N LEU A 141 -16.70 3.83 0.56
CA LEU A 141 -17.32 4.53 1.69
C LEU A 141 -16.59 5.83 2.07
N SER A 142 -15.57 6.24 1.31
CA SER A 142 -14.81 7.46 1.60
C SER A 142 -14.29 8.12 0.31
N PRO A 143 -13.97 9.43 0.34
CA PRO A 143 -13.31 10.10 -0.78
C PRO A 143 -11.99 9.43 -1.18
N TYR A 144 -11.22 8.91 -0.22
CA TYR A 144 -10.03 8.11 -0.50
C TYR A 144 -10.38 6.86 -1.33
N ALA A 145 -11.34 6.06 -0.89
CA ALA A 145 -11.75 4.84 -1.59
C ALA A 145 -12.28 5.16 -3.01
N SER A 146 -13.13 6.19 -3.15
CA SER A 146 -13.63 6.65 -4.45
C SER A 146 -12.50 7.11 -5.37
N SER A 147 -11.51 7.84 -4.84
CA SER A 147 -10.36 8.29 -5.65
C SER A 147 -9.48 7.13 -6.13
N LYS A 148 -9.31 6.09 -5.31
CA LYS A 148 -8.59 4.87 -5.71
C LYS A 148 -9.32 4.13 -6.84
N LEU A 149 -10.64 3.97 -6.72
CA LEU A 149 -11.47 3.34 -7.75
C LEU A 149 -11.43 4.12 -9.08
N MET A 150 -11.56 5.45 -9.03
CA MET A 150 -11.47 6.30 -10.24
C MET A 150 -10.10 6.17 -10.92
N ALA A 151 -9.04 6.04 -10.16
CA ALA A 151 -7.70 5.83 -10.70
C ALA A 151 -7.53 4.43 -11.33
N GLU A 152 -8.11 3.36 -10.74
CA GLU A 152 -8.20 2.03 -11.40
C GLU A 152 -8.92 2.12 -12.76
N GLU A 153 -10.03 2.85 -12.82
CA GLU A 153 -10.78 3.05 -14.08
C GLU A 153 -9.93 3.77 -15.13
N ASN A 154 -9.10 4.73 -14.73
CA ASN A 154 -8.16 5.38 -15.64
C ASN A 154 -7.09 4.39 -16.11
N CYS A 155 -6.50 3.58 -15.23
CA CYS A 155 -5.54 2.54 -15.62
C CYS A 155 -6.17 1.58 -16.65
N ARG A 156 -7.39 1.10 -16.40
CA ARG A 156 -8.13 0.22 -17.33
C ARG A 156 -8.33 0.88 -18.69
N LYS A 157 -8.78 2.17 -18.73
CA LYS A 157 -8.97 2.90 -19.99
C LYS A 157 -7.67 3.05 -20.78
N PHE A 158 -6.54 3.31 -20.12
CA PHE A 158 -5.24 3.40 -20.77
C PHE A 158 -4.78 2.04 -21.33
N PHE A 159 -5.07 0.94 -20.65
CA PHE A 159 -4.81 -0.39 -21.18
C PHE A 159 -5.69 -0.69 -22.40
N GLU A 160 -7.02 -0.53 -22.28
CA GLU A 160 -7.98 -0.92 -23.33
C GLU A 160 -7.89 -0.06 -24.61
N ARG A 161 -7.57 1.25 -24.46
CA ARG A 161 -7.63 2.20 -25.58
C ARG A 161 -6.29 2.58 -26.15
N GLU A 162 -5.29 2.66 -25.28
CA GLU A 162 -3.96 3.20 -25.63
C GLU A 162 -2.89 2.10 -25.65
N GLY A 163 -3.20 0.89 -25.15
CA GLY A 163 -2.27 -0.25 -25.14
C GLY A 163 -1.18 -0.16 -24.07
N LEU A 164 -1.25 0.78 -23.10
CA LEU A 164 -0.33 0.82 -21.98
C LEU A 164 -0.61 -0.36 -21.04
N GLU A 165 0.35 -1.25 -20.83
CA GLU A 165 0.20 -2.39 -19.95
C GLU A 165 0.09 -1.96 -18.48
N THR A 166 -1.13 -1.75 -18.00
CA THR A 166 -1.41 -1.39 -16.60
C THR A 166 -1.77 -2.61 -15.77
N VAL A 167 -1.36 -2.63 -14.49
CA VAL A 167 -1.76 -3.62 -13.49
C VAL A 167 -2.21 -2.89 -12.24
N CYS A 168 -3.39 -3.19 -11.71
CA CYS A 168 -3.92 -2.59 -10.49
C CYS A 168 -3.85 -3.59 -9.35
N LEU A 169 -3.16 -3.26 -8.25
CA LEU A 169 -3.04 -4.10 -7.08
C LEU A 169 -3.87 -3.53 -5.92
N ARG A 170 -4.93 -4.23 -5.51
CA ARG A 170 -5.75 -3.88 -4.36
C ARG A 170 -5.10 -4.42 -3.09
N TYR A 171 -4.27 -3.59 -2.44
CA TYR A 171 -3.65 -3.99 -1.19
C TYR A 171 -4.67 -4.06 -0.06
N PHE A 172 -4.63 -5.16 0.69
CA PHE A 172 -5.37 -5.29 1.94
C PHE A 172 -4.60 -4.59 3.08
N ASN A 173 -4.75 -4.98 4.33
CA ASN A 173 -4.18 -4.21 5.44
C ASN A 173 -2.66 -4.42 5.56
N VAL A 174 -1.90 -3.63 4.82
CA VAL A 174 -0.43 -3.69 4.81
C VAL A 174 0.14 -3.17 6.12
N TYR A 175 1.12 -3.89 6.67
CA TYR A 175 1.86 -3.48 7.85
C TYR A 175 3.35 -3.84 7.74
N GLY A 176 4.19 -3.12 8.47
CA GLY A 176 5.64 -3.36 8.44
C GLY A 176 6.45 -2.16 8.96
N PRO A 177 7.79 -2.29 8.97
CA PRO A 177 8.71 -1.21 9.27
C PRO A 177 8.48 0.03 8.40
N ARG A 178 8.83 1.20 8.89
CA ARG A 178 8.68 2.52 8.22
C ARG A 178 7.21 2.96 8.03
N GLN A 179 6.23 2.22 8.55
CA GLN A 179 4.86 2.67 8.57
C GLN A 179 4.71 3.85 9.54
N SER A 180 4.12 4.95 9.08
CA SER A 180 3.98 6.18 9.86
C SER A 180 3.08 5.98 11.07
N GLY A 181 3.51 6.51 12.22
CA GLY A 181 2.72 6.61 13.44
C GLY A 181 1.77 7.82 13.44
N GLY A 182 1.25 8.17 14.64
CA GLY A 182 0.47 9.37 14.89
C GLY A 182 -1.05 9.17 14.87
N GLU A 183 -1.79 10.27 14.77
CA GLU A 183 -3.25 10.30 14.96
C GLU A 183 -4.00 9.34 14.03
N TYR A 184 -3.57 9.25 12.77
CA TYR A 184 -4.23 8.44 11.74
C TYR A 184 -3.54 7.09 11.50
N ALA A 185 -2.64 6.68 12.39
CA ALA A 185 -1.98 5.38 12.29
C ALA A 185 -2.99 4.23 12.39
N GLY A 186 -2.74 3.16 11.63
CA GLY A 186 -3.53 1.93 11.70
C GLY A 186 -3.35 1.21 13.04
N VAL A 187 -4.21 0.23 13.30
CA VAL A 187 -4.25 -0.53 14.57
C VAL A 187 -2.92 -1.17 14.91
N MET A 188 -2.16 -1.67 13.92
CA MET A 188 -0.84 -2.27 14.10
C MET A 188 0.14 -1.32 14.81
N ILE A 189 0.25 -0.10 14.29
CA ILE A 189 1.17 0.90 14.85
C ILE A 189 0.68 1.41 16.20
N LYS A 190 -0.63 1.59 16.37
CA LYS A 190 -1.22 1.99 17.66
C LYS A 190 -0.95 0.97 18.76
N PHE A 191 -1.08 -0.33 18.45
CA PHE A 191 -0.75 -1.38 19.42
C PHE A 191 0.74 -1.39 19.74
N LEU A 192 1.61 -1.28 18.72
CA LEU A 192 3.05 -1.19 18.89
C LEU A 192 3.46 -0.03 19.81
N GLU A 193 2.99 1.21 19.52
CA GLU A 193 3.31 2.42 20.29
C GLU A 193 2.87 2.29 21.75
N ARG A 194 1.63 1.84 21.99
CA ARG A 194 1.12 1.67 23.35
C ARG A 194 1.89 0.63 24.15
N LEU A 195 2.16 -0.53 23.54
CA LEU A 195 2.93 -1.59 24.20
C LEU A 195 4.37 -1.14 24.49
N ARG A 196 5.00 -0.38 23.59
CA ARG A 196 6.33 0.21 23.87
C ARG A 196 6.30 1.18 25.03
N ALA A 197 5.26 1.97 25.15
CA ALA A 197 5.02 2.87 26.28
C ALA A 197 4.55 2.14 27.57
N ASN A 198 4.53 0.79 27.57
CA ASN A 198 4.00 -0.02 28.65
C ASN A 198 2.55 0.30 29.01
N GLN A 199 1.74 0.63 27.99
CA GLN A 199 0.31 0.93 28.11
C GLN A 199 -0.53 -0.18 27.50
N PRO A 200 -1.75 -0.46 28.01
CA PRO A 200 -2.65 -1.46 27.44
C PRO A 200 -3.10 -1.06 26.05
N PRO A 201 -3.23 -2.00 25.08
CA PRO A 201 -3.84 -1.76 23.80
C PRO A 201 -5.27 -1.27 23.93
N ILE A 202 -5.74 -0.41 23.01
CA ILE A 202 -7.13 0.05 22.93
C ILE A 202 -7.81 -0.65 21.75
N ILE A 203 -8.92 -1.31 22.04
CA ILE A 203 -9.78 -1.98 21.05
C ILE A 203 -11.08 -1.15 20.95
N TYR A 204 -11.44 -0.74 19.73
CA TYR A 204 -12.69 -0.05 19.49
C TYR A 204 -13.80 -1.07 19.20
N GLY A 205 -14.94 -0.96 19.91
CA GLY A 205 -16.03 -1.95 19.84
C GLY A 205 -15.70 -3.22 20.62
N ASP A 206 -16.29 -4.34 20.17
CA ASP A 206 -16.11 -5.66 20.75
C ASP A 206 -14.80 -6.37 20.29
N GLY A 207 -14.13 -5.82 19.27
CA GLY A 207 -12.90 -6.37 18.73
C GLY A 207 -13.09 -7.57 17.79
N GLU A 208 -14.33 -7.93 17.44
CA GLU A 208 -14.62 -9.04 16.52
C GLU A 208 -14.53 -8.64 15.04
N GLN A 209 -14.39 -7.33 14.74
CA GLN A 209 -14.12 -6.89 13.38
C GLN A 209 -12.82 -7.49 12.86
N THR A 210 -12.85 -8.02 11.62
CA THR A 210 -11.72 -8.75 11.03
C THR A 210 -11.05 -7.98 9.89
N ARG A 211 -9.74 -8.22 9.73
CA ARG A 211 -8.93 -7.70 8.62
C ARG A 211 -8.00 -8.79 8.10
N ASP A 212 -7.65 -8.69 6.83
CA ASP A 212 -6.55 -9.44 6.24
C ASP A 212 -5.28 -8.58 6.34
N PHE A 213 -4.41 -8.93 7.29
CA PHE A 213 -3.15 -8.24 7.53
C PHE A 213 -2.03 -8.87 6.72
N VAL A 214 -1.44 -8.11 5.79
CA VAL A 214 -0.36 -8.56 4.93
C VAL A 214 0.93 -7.80 5.25
N TYR A 215 2.03 -8.54 5.44
CA TYR A 215 3.33 -7.94 5.73
C TYR A 215 3.93 -7.27 4.50
N VAL A 216 4.59 -6.13 4.69
CA VAL A 216 5.08 -5.28 3.60
C VAL A 216 5.97 -6.02 2.59
N SER A 217 6.83 -6.96 3.02
CA SER A 217 7.68 -7.71 2.09
C SER A 217 6.88 -8.62 1.13
N ASP A 218 5.71 -9.12 1.56
CA ASP A 218 4.83 -9.90 0.68
C ASP A 218 4.15 -9.00 -0.35
N VAL A 219 3.77 -7.78 0.04
CA VAL A 219 3.22 -6.76 -0.89
C VAL A 219 4.27 -6.34 -1.91
N VAL A 220 5.49 -6.06 -1.47
CA VAL A 220 6.63 -5.71 -2.34
C VAL A 220 6.86 -6.82 -3.35
N ARG A 221 6.93 -8.07 -2.91
CA ARG A 221 7.11 -9.22 -3.81
C ARG A 221 5.97 -9.35 -4.81
N ALA A 222 4.71 -9.16 -4.40
CA ALA A 222 3.57 -9.16 -5.31
C ALA A 222 3.68 -8.04 -6.37
N THR A 223 4.13 -6.86 -5.97
CA THR A 223 4.32 -5.71 -6.85
C THR A 223 5.43 -5.95 -7.88
N LEU A 224 6.55 -6.57 -7.47
CA LEU A 224 7.62 -6.96 -8.39
C LEU A 224 7.16 -8.07 -9.35
N LEU A 225 6.40 -9.04 -8.89
CA LEU A 225 5.79 -10.05 -9.76
C LEU A 225 4.83 -9.41 -10.79
N ALA A 226 4.03 -8.42 -10.40
CA ALA A 226 3.16 -7.67 -11.31
C ALA A 226 3.94 -6.84 -12.33
N LEU A 227 5.14 -6.37 -11.94
CA LEU A 227 6.04 -5.67 -12.85
C LEU A 227 6.61 -6.60 -13.94
N GLU A 228 6.93 -7.85 -13.59
CA GLU A 228 7.68 -8.79 -14.44
C GLU A 228 6.79 -9.76 -15.23
N ARG A 229 5.61 -10.14 -14.71
CA ARG A 229 4.73 -11.16 -15.32
C ARG A 229 3.91 -10.60 -16.48
N GLY A 230 4.14 -11.09 -17.70
CA GLY A 230 3.42 -10.66 -18.91
C GLY A 230 1.90 -10.87 -18.82
N GLY A 231 1.43 -11.93 -18.18
CA GLY A 231 0.01 -12.24 -18.02
C GLY A 231 -0.77 -11.35 -17.04
N ALA A 232 -0.11 -10.39 -16.38
CA ALA A 232 -0.76 -9.48 -15.44
C ALA A 232 -1.33 -8.21 -16.10
N ALA A 233 -1.01 -7.93 -17.36
CA ALA A 233 -1.46 -6.73 -18.06
C ALA A 233 -2.99 -6.64 -18.13
N GLY A 234 -3.54 -5.49 -17.77
CA GLY A 234 -4.98 -5.22 -17.73
C GLY A 234 -5.69 -5.76 -16.48
N GLU A 235 -5.01 -6.51 -15.62
CA GLU A 235 -5.63 -7.15 -14.46
C GLU A 235 -5.76 -6.21 -13.26
N VAL A 236 -6.82 -6.47 -12.48
CA VAL A 236 -7.00 -5.99 -11.10
C VAL A 236 -6.82 -7.18 -10.20
N ILE A 237 -5.94 -7.10 -9.20
CA ILE A 237 -5.52 -8.24 -8.39
C ILE A 237 -5.51 -7.88 -6.90
N ASN A 238 -6.16 -8.70 -6.08
CA ASN A 238 -6.12 -8.58 -4.63
C ASN A 238 -4.78 -9.05 -4.07
N ILE A 239 -4.17 -8.25 -3.22
CA ILE A 239 -2.94 -8.59 -2.50
C ILE A 239 -3.21 -8.58 -1.00
N GLY A 240 -3.28 -9.78 -0.43
CA GLY A 240 -3.52 -10.07 0.96
C GLY A 240 -2.91 -11.41 1.34
N THR A 241 -3.33 -11.96 2.46
CA THR A 241 -2.91 -13.30 2.91
C THR A 241 -3.98 -14.38 2.68
N GLY A 242 -5.22 -13.97 2.41
CA GLY A 242 -6.38 -14.87 2.39
C GLY A 242 -6.73 -15.41 3.78
N ARG A 243 -6.29 -14.73 4.85
CA ARG A 243 -6.54 -15.10 6.24
C ARG A 243 -7.09 -13.93 7.02
N GLU A 244 -8.27 -14.09 7.57
CA GLU A 244 -8.85 -13.07 8.43
C GLU A 244 -8.28 -13.14 9.85
N THR A 245 -8.16 -11.97 10.46
CA THR A 245 -7.72 -11.85 11.86
C THR A 245 -8.60 -10.81 12.56
N SER A 246 -9.26 -11.21 13.66
CA SER A 246 -10.01 -10.25 14.48
C SER A 246 -9.06 -9.32 15.24
N ILE A 247 -9.53 -8.14 15.62
CA ILE A 247 -8.73 -7.19 16.41
C ILE A 247 -8.39 -7.76 17.78
N ASN A 248 -9.30 -8.59 18.38
CA ASN A 248 -9.01 -9.33 19.59
C ASN A 248 -7.83 -10.28 19.38
N ARG A 249 -7.85 -11.09 18.32
CA ARG A 249 -6.75 -12.00 17.99
C ARG A 249 -5.45 -11.26 17.71
N LEU A 250 -5.51 -10.16 17.00
CA LEU A 250 -4.35 -9.29 16.77
C LEU A 250 -3.73 -8.83 18.09
N CYS A 251 -4.57 -8.34 19.01
CA CYS A 251 -4.14 -7.89 20.33
C CYS A 251 -3.45 -9.01 21.13
N GLU A 252 -4.00 -10.22 21.15
CA GLU A 252 -3.37 -11.38 21.79
C GLU A 252 -1.96 -11.67 21.26
N VAL A 253 -1.79 -11.63 19.91
CA VAL A 253 -0.48 -11.86 19.30
C VAL A 253 0.51 -10.77 19.69
N PHE A 254 0.09 -9.50 19.68
CA PHE A 254 0.92 -8.39 20.13
C PHE A 254 1.36 -8.52 21.59
N LEU A 255 0.44 -8.85 22.50
CA LEU A 255 0.74 -9.05 23.93
C LEU A 255 1.71 -10.21 24.13
N ARG A 256 1.56 -11.30 23.40
CA ARG A 256 2.46 -12.46 23.46
C ARG A 256 3.85 -12.12 22.95
N VAL A 257 3.97 -11.53 21.77
CA VAL A 257 5.26 -11.18 21.13
C VAL A 257 6.02 -10.14 21.95
N SER A 258 5.33 -9.16 22.52
CA SER A 258 5.94 -8.12 23.34
C SER A 258 6.29 -8.59 24.76
N THR A 259 5.98 -9.83 25.14
CA THR A 259 6.11 -10.35 26.52
C THR A 259 5.32 -9.55 27.57
N LYS A 260 4.29 -8.80 27.12
CA LYS A 260 3.45 -7.93 27.97
C LYS A 260 2.06 -8.52 28.23
N GLY A 261 1.95 -9.83 28.33
CA GLY A 261 0.68 -10.54 28.57
C GLY A 261 -0.04 -10.18 29.88
N HIS A 262 0.65 -9.44 30.78
CA HIS A 262 0.04 -8.89 32.01
C HIS A 262 -0.85 -7.66 31.74
N LEU A 263 -0.67 -6.98 30.61
CA LEU A 263 -1.52 -5.85 30.21
C LEU A 263 -2.85 -6.37 29.66
N LYS A 264 -3.95 -5.82 30.15
CA LYS A 264 -5.29 -6.16 29.64
C LYS A 264 -5.75 -5.08 28.67
N PRO A 265 -6.24 -5.45 27.46
CA PRO A 265 -6.77 -4.47 26.52
C PRO A 265 -7.94 -3.66 27.14
N VAL A 266 -8.05 -2.41 26.72
CA VAL A 266 -9.17 -1.52 27.08
C VAL A 266 -10.10 -1.43 25.90
N HIS A 267 -11.40 -1.65 26.11
CA HIS A 267 -12.41 -1.49 25.09
C HIS A 267 -13.00 -0.07 25.15
N GLU A 268 -13.05 0.59 23.98
CA GLU A 268 -13.66 1.90 23.79
C GLU A 268 -14.85 1.78 22.81
N PRO A 269 -15.77 2.75 22.76
CA PRO A 269 -16.89 2.72 21.82
C PRO A 269 -16.44 2.49 20.38
N GLY A 270 -17.21 1.68 19.64
CA GLY A 270 -16.95 1.39 18.23
C GLY A 270 -16.93 2.65 17.37
N ARG A 271 -16.17 2.62 16.28
CA ARG A 271 -16.08 3.75 15.35
C ARG A 271 -17.21 3.68 14.33
N HIS A 272 -17.90 4.79 14.11
CA HIS A 272 -18.92 4.87 13.08
C HIS A 272 -18.31 4.69 11.69
N GLY A 273 -18.92 3.80 10.88
CA GLY A 273 -18.46 3.51 9.51
C GLY A 273 -17.23 2.59 9.43
N ASP A 274 -16.82 1.95 10.52
CA ASP A 274 -15.77 0.93 10.45
C ASP A 274 -16.32 -0.33 9.76
N ILE A 275 -15.58 -0.86 8.79
CA ILE A 275 -15.92 -2.09 8.08
C ILE A 275 -15.84 -3.27 9.05
N LEU A 276 -16.87 -4.11 9.09
CA LEU A 276 -16.89 -5.25 9.99
C LEU A 276 -15.91 -6.34 9.56
N HIS A 277 -15.95 -6.74 8.29
CA HIS A 277 -15.12 -7.84 7.81
C HIS A 277 -14.43 -7.50 6.49
N SER A 278 -13.14 -7.81 6.40
CA SER A 278 -12.35 -7.61 5.18
C SER A 278 -11.33 -8.73 5.02
N LEU A 279 -11.57 -9.61 4.03
CA LEU A 279 -10.77 -10.79 3.72
C LEU A 279 -10.56 -10.90 2.21
N ALA A 280 -9.31 -10.99 1.76
CA ALA A 280 -8.97 -11.13 0.34
C ALA A 280 -9.26 -12.53 -0.19
N ASP A 281 -9.92 -12.64 -1.34
CA ASP A 281 -9.70 -13.77 -2.23
C ASP A 281 -8.41 -13.52 -3.01
N ILE A 282 -7.39 -14.35 -2.80
CA ILE A 282 -6.07 -14.25 -3.46
C ILE A 282 -5.88 -15.27 -4.57
N SER A 283 -6.95 -15.92 -5.02
CA SER A 283 -6.89 -16.96 -6.06
C SER A 283 -6.34 -16.41 -7.37
N ARG A 284 -6.73 -15.18 -7.73
CA ARG A 284 -6.22 -14.49 -8.92
C ARG A 284 -4.73 -14.16 -8.79
N ALA A 285 -4.28 -13.65 -7.62
CA ALA A 285 -2.86 -13.39 -7.36
C ALA A 285 -2.01 -14.67 -7.51
N ARG A 286 -2.49 -15.79 -6.99
CA ARG A 286 -1.85 -17.10 -7.18
C ARG A 286 -1.75 -17.49 -8.64
N LYS A 287 -2.86 -17.40 -9.36
CA LYS A 287 -2.94 -17.84 -10.77
C LYS A 287 -2.11 -16.96 -11.71
N VAL A 288 -2.18 -15.62 -11.54
CA VAL A 288 -1.60 -14.66 -12.48
C VAL A 288 -0.16 -14.31 -12.12
N LEU A 289 0.12 -14.14 -10.83
CA LEU A 289 1.43 -13.70 -10.35
C LEU A 289 2.28 -14.83 -9.77
N ASP A 290 1.73 -16.02 -9.52
CA ASP A 290 2.39 -17.05 -8.72
C ASP A 290 2.73 -16.54 -7.31
N TYR A 291 1.81 -15.74 -6.76
CA TYR A 291 1.95 -15.09 -5.47
C TYR A 291 1.49 -15.99 -4.33
N GLU A 292 2.33 -16.15 -3.30
CA GLU A 292 1.97 -16.77 -2.03
C GLU A 292 2.49 -15.91 -0.87
N PRO A 293 1.66 -15.55 0.11
CA PRO A 293 2.13 -14.83 1.29
C PRO A 293 3.07 -15.74 2.11
N ARG A 294 4.22 -15.19 2.53
CA ARG A 294 5.28 -15.95 3.20
C ARG A 294 5.42 -15.62 4.68
N VAL A 295 5.05 -14.39 5.07
CA VAL A 295 5.26 -13.91 6.43
C VAL A 295 4.00 -14.15 7.26
N THR A 296 4.13 -14.89 8.36
CA THR A 296 3.04 -15.06 9.31
C THR A 296 2.79 -13.78 10.12
N LEU A 297 1.57 -13.62 10.65
CA LEU A 297 1.23 -12.45 11.48
C LEU A 297 2.20 -12.29 12.66
N GLU A 298 2.50 -13.40 13.35
CA GLU A 298 3.39 -13.40 14.51
C GLU A 298 4.83 -13.00 14.16
N GLU A 299 5.36 -13.54 13.06
CA GLU A 299 6.68 -13.18 12.56
C GLU A 299 6.74 -11.70 12.14
N GLY A 300 5.73 -11.20 11.42
CA GLY A 300 5.67 -9.81 11.01
C GLY A 300 5.61 -8.83 12.19
N ILE A 301 4.82 -9.18 13.24
CA ILE A 301 4.76 -8.38 14.47
C ILE A 301 6.12 -8.40 15.20
N LYS A 302 6.81 -9.55 15.27
CA LYS A 302 8.14 -9.65 15.84
C LYS A 302 9.13 -8.70 15.14
N ARG A 303 9.16 -8.71 13.82
CA ARG A 303 9.99 -7.81 13.00
C ARG A 303 9.64 -6.33 13.21
N LEU A 304 8.37 -5.99 13.47
CA LEU A 304 7.98 -4.63 13.84
C LEU A 304 8.63 -4.17 15.16
N PHE A 305 8.67 -5.03 16.19
CA PHE A 305 9.29 -4.70 17.47
C PHE A 305 10.81 -4.55 17.32
N GLU A 306 11.46 -5.41 16.55
CA GLU A 306 12.91 -5.38 16.29
C GLU A 306 13.31 -4.06 15.60
N HIS A 307 12.64 -3.69 14.50
CA HIS A 307 12.95 -2.46 13.77
C HIS A 307 12.69 -1.18 14.55
N ALA A 308 11.74 -1.19 15.43
CA ALA A 308 11.40 -0.01 16.22
C ALA A 308 12.31 0.15 17.46
N GLY A 309 13.27 -0.78 17.68
CA GLY A 309 14.33 -0.72 18.72
C GLY A 309 15.59 0.01 18.25
N ASP A 310 15.73 0.14 16.94
CA ASP A 310 16.82 0.85 16.27
C ASP A 310 16.49 2.34 16.05
#